data_bb8a121b8afebb18030b77a66ee32c34
#
_entry.id   bb8a121b8afebb18030b77a66ee32c34
#
_cell.length_a   1.000
_cell.length_b   1.000
_cell.length_c   1.000
_cell.angle_alpha   90.00
_cell.angle_beta   90.00
_cell.angle_gamma   90.00
#
_symmetry.space_group_name_H-M   'P 1'
#
loop_
_entity.id
_entity.type
_entity.pdbx_description
1 polymer ?
#
loop_
_entity_poly.entity_id
_entity_poly.type
_entity_poly.pdbx_seq_one_letter_code
_entity_poly.pdbx_strand_id
1 'polypeptide(L)'
;MRITTQRLALSTLSADEWAEIAEGRAVGASPGYPTEGDVVVARLIAAGDWPNDQWGPLQVRRLADGMAIGGVGCKGAPDDRGRVEIGYGLAESARGQGYATEAVLGLLDWLAEQGVSEVVAECDPGNAPSIAVLRRCGFEPPGAEGVWSWRASPAGS
;
A
#
# COMPACT_ATOMS: atom_id res chain seq x y z
N MET A 1 -4.07 9.08 10.07
CA MET A 1 -4.26 7.66 10.37
C MET A 1 -2.91 6.95 10.40
N ARG A 2 -2.75 6.02 11.29
CA ARG A 2 -1.52 5.24 11.41
C ARG A 2 -1.84 3.79 11.76
N ILE A 3 -1.26 2.86 10.99
CA ILE A 3 -1.33 1.43 11.26
C ILE A 3 0.09 1.00 11.69
N THR A 4 0.21 0.34 12.83
CA THR A 4 1.50 -0.16 13.31
C THR A 4 1.52 -1.68 13.21
N THR A 5 2.57 -2.22 12.61
CA THR A 5 2.83 -3.65 12.54
C THR A 5 4.05 -3.98 13.42
N GLN A 6 4.55 -5.20 13.36
CA GLN A 6 5.71 -5.59 14.15
C GLN A 6 6.94 -4.72 13.89
N ARG A 7 7.21 -4.39 12.62
CA ARG A 7 8.42 -3.66 12.20
C ARG A 7 8.14 -2.34 11.51
N LEU A 8 6.87 -2.02 11.22
CA LEU A 8 6.51 -0.92 10.32
C LEU A 8 5.46 -0.01 10.92
N ALA A 9 5.46 1.23 10.44
CA ALA A 9 4.35 2.17 10.60
C ALA A 9 3.87 2.58 9.21
N LEU A 10 2.56 2.47 8.99
CA LEU A 10 1.88 2.86 7.76
C LEU A 10 1.06 4.09 8.10
N SER A 11 1.37 5.24 7.50
CA SER A 11 0.76 6.51 7.92
C SER A 11 0.31 7.36 6.75
N THR A 12 -0.82 8.06 6.93
CA THR A 12 -1.19 9.16 6.05
C THR A 12 -0.16 10.29 6.22
N LEU A 13 0.00 11.10 5.19
CA LEU A 13 0.89 12.26 5.19
C LEU A 13 0.07 13.53 4.96
N SER A 14 0.63 14.67 5.39
CA SER A 14 0.05 15.98 5.09
C SER A 14 0.19 16.31 3.60
N ALA A 15 -0.60 17.29 3.15
CA ALA A 15 -0.49 17.80 1.78
C ALA A 15 0.94 18.32 1.49
N ASP A 16 1.58 18.97 2.46
CA ASP A 16 2.93 19.49 2.32
C ASP A 16 3.96 18.36 2.18
N GLU A 17 3.81 17.30 2.94
CA GLU A 17 4.68 16.12 2.83
C GLU A 17 4.54 15.45 1.47
N TRP A 18 3.32 15.29 0.96
CA TRP A 18 3.09 14.77 -0.39
C TRP A 18 3.65 15.69 -1.47
N ALA A 19 3.56 17.01 -1.29
CA ALA A 19 4.15 17.96 -2.22
C ALA A 19 5.67 17.80 -2.32
N GLU A 20 6.35 17.54 -1.21
CA GLU A 20 7.80 17.27 -1.21
C GLU A 20 8.13 15.98 -1.96
N ILE A 21 7.34 14.92 -1.75
CA ILE A 21 7.53 13.65 -2.46
C ILE A 21 7.30 13.83 -3.97
N ALA A 22 6.32 14.64 -4.35
CA ALA A 22 6.06 14.97 -5.76
C ALA A 22 7.27 15.62 -6.46
N GLU A 23 8.12 16.30 -5.68
CA GLU A 23 9.37 16.88 -6.16
C GLU A 23 10.58 15.94 -5.99
N GLY A 24 10.34 14.70 -5.59
CA GLY A 24 11.39 13.71 -5.40
C GLY A 24 12.15 13.82 -4.08
N ARG A 25 11.60 14.55 -3.10
CA ARG A 25 12.24 14.76 -1.80
C ARG A 25 11.46 14.11 -0.67
N ALA A 26 12.17 13.56 0.29
CA ALA A 26 11.56 13.06 1.53
C ALA A 26 12.58 13.13 2.67
N VAL A 27 12.12 13.57 3.84
CA VAL A 27 12.95 13.62 5.05
C VAL A 27 12.97 12.23 5.70
N GLY A 28 14.15 11.79 6.15
CA GLY A 28 14.27 10.51 6.82
C GLY A 28 13.90 9.34 5.90
N ALA A 29 14.51 9.31 4.72
CA ALA A 29 14.21 8.30 3.70
C ALA A 29 15.38 7.35 3.48
N SER A 30 15.06 6.08 3.28
CA SER A 30 16.01 5.05 2.88
C SER A 30 16.48 5.32 1.45
N PRO A 31 17.69 4.86 1.06
CA PRO A 31 18.17 5.03 -0.32
C PRO A 31 17.15 4.49 -1.34
N GLY A 32 16.89 5.30 -2.36
CA GLY A 32 15.92 4.96 -3.41
C GLY A 32 14.48 5.37 -3.12
N TYR A 33 14.19 5.90 -1.94
CA TYR A 33 12.89 6.49 -1.64
C TYR A 33 12.96 8.02 -1.80
N PRO A 34 11.98 8.69 -2.44
CA PRO A 34 10.79 8.10 -3.06
C PRO A 34 11.12 7.40 -4.38
N THR A 35 10.36 6.34 -4.68
CA THR A 35 10.43 5.65 -5.97
C THR A 35 9.68 6.46 -7.03
N GLU A 36 9.82 6.07 -8.31
CA GLU A 36 9.01 6.68 -9.37
C GLU A 36 7.51 6.53 -9.10
N GLY A 37 7.09 5.38 -8.58
CA GLY A 37 5.70 5.13 -8.21
C GLY A 37 5.23 6.06 -7.10
N ASP A 38 6.04 6.29 -6.08
CA ASP A 38 5.71 7.22 -5.00
C ASP A 38 5.54 8.65 -5.52
N VAL A 39 6.40 9.08 -6.45
CA VAL A 39 6.33 10.42 -7.06
C VAL A 39 5.05 10.56 -7.90
N VAL A 40 4.70 9.55 -8.69
CA VAL A 40 3.47 9.55 -9.49
C VAL A 40 2.25 9.68 -8.58
N VAL A 41 2.17 8.88 -7.53
CA VAL A 41 1.08 8.95 -6.55
C VAL A 41 1.01 10.31 -5.88
N ALA A 42 2.15 10.86 -5.47
CA ALA A 42 2.22 12.18 -4.85
C ALA A 42 1.70 13.28 -5.78
N ARG A 43 2.00 13.20 -7.06
CA ARG A 43 1.50 14.15 -8.07
C ARG A 43 -0.01 14.04 -8.26
N LEU A 44 -0.55 12.82 -8.23
CA LEU A 44 -2.00 12.60 -8.32
C LEU A 44 -2.71 13.20 -7.09
N ILE A 45 -2.15 13.04 -5.91
CA ILE A 45 -2.69 13.66 -4.69
C ILE A 45 -2.67 15.19 -4.80
N ALA A 46 -1.55 15.77 -5.23
CA ALA A 46 -1.39 17.21 -5.38
C ALA A 46 -2.40 17.79 -6.39
N ALA A 47 -2.73 17.03 -7.43
CA ALA A 47 -3.71 17.41 -8.44
C ALA A 47 -5.17 17.21 -7.99
N GLY A 48 -5.40 16.59 -6.84
CA GLY A 48 -6.74 16.26 -6.37
C GLY A 48 -7.37 15.05 -7.05
N ASP A 49 -6.56 14.25 -7.77
CA ASP A 49 -7.02 13.09 -8.52
C ASP A 49 -6.97 11.79 -7.71
N TRP A 50 -6.43 11.84 -6.51
CA TRP A 50 -6.35 10.69 -5.60
C TRP A 50 -6.66 11.14 -4.17
N PRO A 51 -7.41 10.35 -3.38
CA PRO A 51 -7.73 10.75 -2.02
C PRO A 51 -6.49 10.81 -1.12
N ASN A 52 -6.45 11.80 -0.21
CA ASN A 52 -5.44 11.90 0.82
C ASN A 52 -6.09 11.71 2.19
N ASP A 53 -6.67 10.54 2.39
CA ASP A 53 -7.33 10.12 3.63
C ASP A 53 -7.04 8.63 3.86
N GLN A 54 -7.81 7.99 4.73
CA GLN A 54 -7.63 6.55 5.02
C GLN A 54 -7.84 5.65 3.80
N TRP A 55 -8.50 6.14 2.75
CA TRP A 55 -8.75 5.39 1.51
C TRP A 55 -7.74 5.74 0.41
N GLY A 56 -6.67 6.41 0.77
CA GLY A 56 -5.58 6.77 -0.12
C GLY A 56 -4.28 6.05 0.25
N PRO A 57 -3.16 6.56 -0.25
CA PRO A 57 -1.85 5.96 0.01
C PRO A 57 -1.35 6.27 1.42
N LEU A 58 -0.62 5.32 1.97
CA LEU A 58 0.09 5.42 3.23
C LEU A 58 1.58 5.32 2.97
N GLN A 59 2.38 6.10 3.68
CA GLN A 59 3.83 5.95 3.65
C GLN A 59 4.23 4.83 4.62
N VAL A 60 5.16 3.99 4.19
CA VAL A 60 5.70 2.90 5.01
C VAL A 60 7.05 3.34 5.59
N ARG A 61 7.17 3.29 6.92
CA ARG A 61 8.43 3.56 7.64
C ARG A 61 8.82 2.38 8.51
N ARG A 62 10.12 2.13 8.61
CA ARG A 62 10.63 1.16 9.58
C ARG A 62 10.56 1.76 10.98
N LEU A 63 10.08 0.98 11.96
CA LEU A 63 10.06 1.43 13.35
C LEU A 63 11.47 1.54 13.94
N ALA A 64 12.40 0.68 13.49
CA ALA A 64 13.75 0.61 14.04
C ALA A 64 14.54 1.91 13.86
N ASP A 65 14.40 2.58 12.70
CA ASP A 65 15.18 3.79 12.38
C ASP A 65 14.31 4.97 11.90
N GLY A 66 13.01 4.77 11.78
CA GLY A 66 12.09 5.81 11.32
C GLY A 66 12.20 6.16 9.84
N MET A 67 12.96 5.39 9.05
CA MET A 67 13.21 5.70 7.64
C MET A 67 12.04 5.28 6.77
N ALA A 68 11.65 6.17 5.84
CA ALA A 68 10.63 5.86 4.83
C ALA A 68 11.22 4.88 3.81
N ILE A 69 10.48 3.82 3.52
CA ILE A 69 10.94 2.75 2.64
C ILE A 69 10.00 2.44 1.48
N GLY A 70 8.80 3.00 1.48
CA GLY A 70 7.84 2.74 0.41
C GLY A 70 6.45 3.24 0.72
N GLY A 71 5.49 2.70 -0.02
CA GLY A 71 4.09 3.02 0.12
C GLY A 71 3.20 1.78 0.01
N VAL A 72 2.04 1.86 0.64
CA VAL A 72 0.97 0.88 0.53
C VAL A 72 -0.35 1.62 0.75
N GLY A 73 -1.39 1.27 0.05
CA GLY A 73 -2.67 1.95 0.32
C GLY A 73 -3.75 1.62 -0.67
N CYS A 74 -4.88 2.26 -0.45
CA CYS A 74 -6.07 2.10 -1.28
C CYS A 74 -6.06 3.10 -2.44
N LYS A 75 -6.72 2.73 -3.52
CA LYS A 75 -6.93 3.59 -4.69
C LYS A 75 -8.32 4.21 -4.69
N GLY A 76 -8.88 4.42 -3.50
CA GLY A 76 -10.20 5.00 -3.30
C GLY A 76 -11.01 4.25 -2.24
N ALA A 77 -12.14 4.84 -1.87
CA ALA A 77 -13.08 4.24 -0.93
C ALA A 77 -13.73 2.97 -1.51
N PRO A 78 -14.31 2.10 -0.66
CA PRO A 78 -15.02 0.92 -1.15
C PRO A 78 -16.11 1.27 -2.15
N ASP A 79 -16.24 0.42 -3.18
CA ASP A 79 -17.32 0.54 -4.15
C ASP A 79 -18.66 -0.01 -3.59
N ASP A 80 -19.71 -0.05 -4.42
CA ASP A 80 -21.03 -0.52 -4.02
C ASP A 80 -21.05 -1.96 -3.51
N ARG A 81 -20.04 -2.76 -3.85
CA ARG A 81 -19.90 -4.15 -3.40
C ARG A 81 -19.03 -4.29 -2.15
N GLY A 82 -18.51 -3.19 -1.61
CA GLY A 82 -17.55 -3.20 -0.51
C GLY A 82 -16.15 -3.64 -0.94
N ARG A 83 -15.79 -3.44 -2.19
CA ARG A 83 -14.52 -3.83 -2.78
C ARG A 83 -13.58 -2.64 -2.87
N VAL A 84 -12.31 -2.86 -2.54
CA VAL A 84 -11.24 -1.85 -2.57
C VAL A 84 -10.10 -2.37 -3.43
N GLU A 85 -9.53 -1.50 -4.25
CA GLU A 85 -8.26 -1.79 -4.93
C GLU A 85 -7.10 -1.22 -4.14
N ILE A 86 -6.01 -1.98 -4.00
CA ILE A 86 -4.80 -1.54 -3.32
C ILE A 86 -3.60 -1.53 -4.26
N GLY A 87 -2.59 -0.76 -3.87
CA GLY A 87 -1.28 -0.76 -4.50
C GLY A 87 -0.19 -0.68 -3.44
N TYR A 88 1.02 -1.08 -3.79
CA TYR A 88 2.18 -1.03 -2.90
C TYR A 88 3.47 -1.03 -3.69
N GLY A 89 4.53 -0.57 -3.05
CA GLY A 89 5.87 -0.61 -3.62
C GLY A 89 6.90 -0.24 -2.56
N LEU A 90 8.12 -0.75 -2.73
CA LEU A 90 9.25 -0.46 -1.84
C LEU A 90 10.43 0.08 -2.63
N ALA A 91 11.21 0.94 -1.98
CA ALA A 91 12.53 1.31 -2.47
C ALA A 91 13.38 0.05 -2.59
N GLU A 92 14.23 0.01 -3.61
CA GLU A 92 15.07 -1.16 -3.90
C GLU A 92 15.88 -1.60 -2.68
N SER A 93 16.44 -0.64 -1.92
CA SER A 93 17.23 -0.91 -0.72
C SER A 93 16.46 -1.63 0.40
N ALA A 94 15.11 -1.63 0.35
CA ALA A 94 14.27 -2.24 1.37
C ALA A 94 13.65 -3.58 0.92
N ARG A 95 13.95 -4.03 -0.28
CA ARG A 95 13.39 -5.27 -0.84
C ARG A 95 14.06 -6.52 -0.26
N GLY A 96 13.36 -7.65 -0.35
CA GLY A 96 13.90 -8.95 0.04
C GLY A 96 13.93 -9.21 1.53
N GLN A 97 13.23 -8.41 2.35
CA GLN A 97 13.23 -8.51 3.81
C GLN A 97 11.83 -8.77 4.39
N GLY A 98 10.84 -9.00 3.53
CA GLY A 98 9.47 -9.28 3.96
C GLY A 98 8.64 -8.04 4.32
N TYR A 99 9.13 -6.84 4.09
CA TYR A 99 8.41 -5.61 4.44
C TYR A 99 7.15 -5.41 3.60
N ALA A 100 7.19 -5.73 2.30
CA ALA A 100 5.99 -5.57 1.46
C ALA A 100 4.86 -6.48 1.94
N THR A 101 5.17 -7.73 2.24
CA THR A 101 4.19 -8.68 2.80
C THR A 101 3.63 -8.16 4.11
N GLU A 102 4.48 -7.70 5.00
CA GLU A 102 4.07 -7.17 6.31
C GLU A 102 3.17 -5.94 6.16
N ALA A 103 3.53 -5.01 5.26
CA ALA A 103 2.75 -3.81 5.00
C ALA A 103 1.36 -4.15 4.43
N VAL A 104 1.30 -5.04 3.44
CA VAL A 104 0.03 -5.46 2.84
C VAL A 104 -0.85 -6.16 3.87
N LEU A 105 -0.30 -7.09 4.66
CA LEU A 105 -1.06 -7.77 5.71
C LEU A 105 -1.61 -6.78 6.73
N GLY A 106 -0.83 -5.79 7.15
CA GLY A 106 -1.29 -4.74 8.06
C GLY A 106 -2.45 -3.94 7.49
N LEU A 107 -2.38 -3.60 6.21
CA LEU A 107 -3.46 -2.90 5.52
C LEU A 107 -4.71 -3.79 5.42
N LEU A 108 -4.55 -5.07 5.08
CA LEU A 108 -5.68 -6.01 4.96
C LEU A 108 -6.41 -6.17 6.30
N ASP A 109 -5.68 -6.28 7.41
CA ASP A 109 -6.27 -6.37 8.74
C ASP A 109 -7.12 -5.13 9.04
N TRP A 110 -6.59 -3.95 8.75
CA TRP A 110 -7.32 -2.71 8.94
C TRP A 110 -8.57 -2.63 8.04
N LEU A 111 -8.44 -3.02 6.78
CA LEU A 111 -9.57 -3.03 5.84
C LEU A 111 -10.69 -3.97 6.30
N ALA A 112 -10.33 -5.14 6.81
CA ALA A 112 -11.30 -6.08 7.38
C ALA A 112 -12.04 -5.46 8.56
N GLU A 113 -11.35 -4.74 9.44
CA GLU A 113 -11.95 -4.02 10.56
C GLU A 113 -12.92 -2.93 10.10
N GLN A 114 -12.67 -2.34 8.93
CA GLN A 114 -13.56 -1.32 8.34
C GLN A 114 -14.76 -1.92 7.61
N GLY A 115 -14.88 -3.25 7.57
CA GLY A 115 -15.98 -3.92 6.91
C GLY A 115 -15.80 -4.12 5.41
N VAL A 116 -14.59 -3.93 4.89
CA VAL A 116 -14.28 -4.21 3.48
C VAL A 116 -14.36 -5.72 3.25
N SER A 117 -15.14 -6.13 2.26
CA SER A 117 -15.39 -7.55 1.99
C SER A 117 -14.41 -8.18 1.02
N GLU A 118 -13.92 -7.39 0.07
CA GLU A 118 -13.01 -7.86 -0.97
C GLU A 118 -11.96 -6.81 -1.27
N VAL A 119 -10.71 -7.26 -1.45
CA VAL A 119 -9.59 -6.41 -1.86
C VAL A 119 -9.04 -6.97 -3.16
N VAL A 120 -8.78 -6.09 -4.13
CA VAL A 120 -8.18 -6.48 -5.40
C VAL A 120 -6.87 -5.73 -5.61
N ALA A 121 -5.98 -6.33 -6.38
CA ALA A 121 -4.69 -5.73 -6.73
C ALA A 121 -4.33 -6.10 -8.17
N GLU A 122 -3.82 -5.12 -8.90
CA GLU A 122 -3.23 -5.36 -10.21
C GLU A 122 -1.75 -5.71 -10.05
N CYS A 123 -1.28 -6.62 -10.87
CA CYS A 123 0.13 -7.01 -10.87
C CYS A 123 0.52 -7.43 -12.28
N ASP A 124 1.65 -6.90 -12.75
CA ASP A 124 2.23 -7.32 -14.02
C ASP A 124 2.58 -8.81 -13.95
N PRO A 125 2.15 -9.64 -14.93
CA PRO A 125 2.48 -11.06 -14.94
C PRO A 125 3.99 -11.37 -14.92
N GLY A 126 4.82 -10.42 -15.35
CA GLY A 126 6.28 -10.54 -15.31
C GLY A 126 6.90 -10.15 -13.98
N ASN A 127 6.12 -9.64 -13.01
CA ASN A 127 6.64 -9.16 -11.74
C ASN A 127 6.60 -10.27 -10.68
N ALA A 128 7.57 -11.19 -10.73
CA ALA A 128 7.63 -12.32 -9.81
C ALA A 128 7.70 -11.92 -8.33
N PRO A 129 8.46 -10.90 -7.90
CA PRO A 129 8.46 -10.46 -6.50
C PRO A 129 7.09 -10.00 -6.01
N SER A 130 6.35 -9.25 -6.82
CA SER A 130 5.00 -8.78 -6.46
C SER A 130 4.00 -9.95 -6.38
N ILE A 131 4.08 -10.88 -7.32
CA ILE A 131 3.26 -12.11 -7.30
C ILE A 131 3.51 -12.87 -6.00
N ALA A 132 4.76 -13.01 -5.58
CA ALA A 132 5.11 -13.69 -4.33
C ALA A 132 4.48 -13.00 -3.11
N VAL A 133 4.49 -11.67 -3.07
CA VAL A 133 3.85 -10.90 -1.99
C VAL A 133 2.35 -11.18 -1.95
N LEU A 134 1.67 -11.10 -3.09
CA LEU A 134 0.22 -11.35 -3.15
C LEU A 134 -0.13 -12.76 -2.71
N ARG A 135 0.62 -13.76 -3.15
CA ARG A 135 0.40 -15.15 -2.73
C ARG A 135 0.60 -15.33 -1.22
N ARG A 136 1.65 -14.74 -0.66
CA ARG A 136 1.92 -14.81 0.79
C ARG A 136 0.84 -14.14 1.61
N CYS A 137 0.20 -13.10 1.07
CA CYS A 137 -0.89 -12.40 1.74
C CYS A 137 -2.25 -13.09 1.57
N GLY A 138 -2.32 -14.19 0.84
CA GLY A 138 -3.55 -14.96 0.66
C GLY A 138 -4.41 -14.52 -0.50
N PHE A 139 -3.88 -13.72 -1.43
CA PHE A 139 -4.59 -13.37 -2.65
C PHE A 139 -4.67 -14.56 -3.60
N GLU A 140 -5.79 -14.68 -4.29
CA GLU A 140 -5.99 -15.65 -5.35
C GLU A 140 -5.56 -15.07 -6.70
N PRO A 141 -5.01 -15.91 -7.60
CA PRO A 141 -4.60 -15.46 -8.94
C PRO A 141 -5.75 -14.87 -9.74
N PRO A 142 -5.44 -14.03 -10.76
CA PRO A 142 -6.45 -13.42 -11.59
C PRO A 142 -7.39 -14.43 -12.24
N GLY A 143 -8.70 -14.15 -12.12
CA GLY A 143 -9.74 -14.85 -12.84
C GLY A 143 -10.17 -14.06 -14.07
N ALA A 144 -11.47 -14.10 -14.37
CA ALA A 144 -12.04 -13.40 -15.53
C ALA A 144 -11.84 -11.89 -15.50
N GLU A 145 -11.76 -11.28 -14.30
CA GLU A 145 -11.57 -9.84 -14.15
C GLU A 145 -10.10 -9.40 -14.32
N GLY A 146 -9.16 -10.33 -14.35
CA GLY A 146 -7.74 -10.02 -14.56
C GLY A 146 -7.03 -9.42 -13.36
N VAL A 147 -7.60 -9.49 -12.17
CA VAL A 147 -7.02 -8.95 -10.94
C VAL A 147 -6.83 -10.02 -9.88
N TRP A 148 -5.82 -9.85 -9.03
CA TRP A 148 -5.65 -10.64 -7.83
C TRP A 148 -6.71 -10.24 -6.81
N SER A 149 -7.26 -11.19 -6.05
CA SER A 149 -8.34 -10.92 -5.11
C SER A 149 -8.13 -11.59 -3.77
N TRP A 150 -8.55 -10.88 -2.71
CA TRP A 150 -8.53 -11.34 -1.34
C TRP A 150 -9.89 -11.06 -0.72
N ARG A 151 -10.37 -11.98 0.08
CA ARG A 151 -11.65 -11.81 0.78
C ARG A 151 -11.44 -11.88 2.27
N ALA A 152 -12.10 -10.97 2.99
CA ALA A 152 -12.10 -10.99 4.44
C ALA A 152 -12.81 -12.26 4.92
N SER A 153 -12.27 -12.87 6.00
CA SER A 153 -12.95 -13.97 6.66
C SER A 153 -14.28 -13.49 7.24
N PRO A 154 -15.35 -14.30 7.14
CA PRO A 154 -16.61 -13.95 7.80
C PRO A 154 -16.41 -13.76 9.30
N ALA A 155 -17.21 -12.86 9.90
CA ALA A 155 -17.16 -12.63 11.33
C ALA A 155 -17.43 -13.94 12.10
N GLY A 156 -16.58 -14.26 13.05
CA GLY A 156 -16.70 -15.47 13.85
C GLY A 156 -16.09 -16.74 13.25
N SER A 157 -15.40 -16.62 12.11
CA SER A 157 -14.68 -17.74 11.52
C SER A 157 -13.19 -17.78 11.92
#